data_c1b8d1efe39a24318cd30c546086e8c9
#
_entry.id   c1b8d1efe39a24318cd30c546086e8c9
#
_cell.length_a   1.000
_cell.length_b   1.000
_cell.length_c   1.000
_cell.angle_alpha   90.00
_cell.angle_beta   90.00
_cell.angle_gamma   90.00
#
_symmetry.space_group_name_H-M   'P 1'
#
loop_
_entity.id
_entity.type
_entity.pdbx_description
1 polymer ?
#
loop_
_entity_poly.entity_id
_entity_poly.type
_entity_poly.pdbx_seq_one_letter_code
_entity_poly.pdbx_strand_id
1 'polypeptide(L)'
;MNYGEFEIHALPEGRFTVGVDKVFVPYADGDPPRPGTLFVSVSPFLVQTPSEVLLLDTGLGEYATGRGTDFLLDGLAHHGVTREAVTKVLLSHLHFDHAGGCVATVMDEATPTFPNAEYVVQAGELSAPYGDLSDAARDRIVTALDREGQLVTVEGDGWLTDEIEHAHTGGHSRDHQLFRLHTAGRTVLFGGDVLPTPGQVTRRFQAKYDHDGAASQAWRTQLAREAADGGHLALFYHSTDTLAGFIDDASGGLRVEAVAV
;
A
#
# COMPACT_ATOMS: atom_id res chain seq x y z
N MET A 1 12.27 0.75 -11.35
CA MET A 1 12.16 0.67 -12.82
C MET A 1 11.66 1.98 -13.39
N ASN A 2 11.99 2.27 -14.67
CA ASN A 2 11.40 3.42 -15.36
C ASN A 2 10.12 3.00 -16.09
N TYR A 3 9.02 3.76 -15.89
CA TYR A 3 7.73 3.52 -16.53
C TYR A 3 7.11 4.85 -16.96
N GLY A 4 7.18 5.17 -18.25
CA GLY A 4 6.91 6.52 -18.72
C GLY A 4 7.94 7.51 -18.18
N GLU A 5 7.45 8.56 -17.53
CA GLU A 5 8.29 9.58 -16.86
C GLU A 5 8.50 9.29 -15.36
N PHE A 6 7.95 8.16 -14.87
CA PHE A 6 8.07 7.78 -13.46
C PHE A 6 9.22 6.80 -13.23
N GLU A 7 9.88 6.93 -12.10
CA GLU A 7 10.79 5.93 -11.55
C GLU A 7 10.10 5.26 -10.35
N ILE A 8 9.98 3.92 -10.39
CA ILE A 8 9.20 3.14 -9.43
C ILE A 8 10.09 2.11 -8.76
N HIS A 9 10.01 2.03 -7.42
CA HIS A 9 10.75 1.09 -6.60
C HIS A 9 9.85 0.50 -5.52
N ALA A 10 9.93 -0.82 -5.34
CA ALA A 10 9.37 -1.47 -4.16
C ALA A 10 10.34 -1.30 -2.98
N LEU A 11 9.80 -1.06 -1.80
CA LEU A 11 10.54 -0.90 -0.54
C LEU A 11 10.16 -2.01 0.45
N PRO A 12 10.51 -3.30 0.17
CA PRO A 12 10.04 -4.42 0.97
C PRO A 12 10.63 -4.39 2.38
N GLU A 13 9.78 -4.39 3.41
CA GLU A 13 10.19 -4.51 4.81
C GLU A 13 10.54 -5.95 5.19
N GLY A 14 10.03 -6.94 4.45
CA GLY A 14 10.29 -8.34 4.66
C GLY A 14 9.11 -9.24 4.33
N ARG A 15 9.27 -10.53 4.67
CA ARG A 15 8.23 -11.56 4.57
C ARG A 15 7.78 -11.96 5.96
N PHE A 16 6.49 -12.21 6.12
CA PHE A 16 5.86 -12.46 7.41
C PHE A 16 4.85 -13.59 7.31
N THR A 17 4.64 -14.27 8.43
CA THR A 17 3.46 -15.10 8.64
C THR A 17 2.50 -14.35 9.56
N VAL A 18 1.21 -14.27 9.16
CA VAL A 18 0.17 -13.55 9.89
C VAL A 18 -0.96 -14.51 10.23
N GLY A 19 -1.25 -14.67 11.50
CA GLY A 19 -2.34 -15.49 12.02
C GLY A 19 -3.63 -14.71 12.24
N VAL A 20 -4.61 -15.38 12.86
CA VAL A 20 -5.87 -14.75 13.29
C VAL A 20 -5.69 -13.68 14.36
N ASP A 21 -4.55 -13.70 15.04
CA ASP A 21 -4.09 -12.71 16.03
C ASP A 21 -3.59 -11.41 15.38
N LYS A 22 -3.49 -11.38 14.05
CA LYS A 22 -2.96 -10.27 13.25
C LYS A 22 -1.53 -9.85 13.61
N VAL A 23 -0.76 -10.75 14.22
CA VAL A 23 0.65 -10.51 14.52
C VAL A 23 1.52 -10.88 13.32
N PHE A 24 2.29 -9.91 12.83
CA PHE A 24 3.28 -10.09 11.77
C PHE A 24 4.56 -10.69 12.36
N VAL A 25 4.74 -11.99 12.16
CA VAL A 25 5.95 -12.70 12.60
C VAL A 25 6.91 -12.81 11.43
N PRO A 26 8.13 -12.24 11.53
CA PRO A 26 9.13 -12.34 10.48
C PRO A 26 9.37 -13.78 10.05
N TYR A 27 9.49 -13.99 8.75
CA TYR A 27 9.74 -15.29 8.15
C TYR A 27 11.07 -15.27 7.41
N ALA A 28 11.98 -16.19 7.79
CA ALA A 28 13.24 -16.41 7.09
C ALA A 28 13.16 -17.65 6.21
N ASP A 29 13.96 -17.68 5.13
CA ASP A 29 14.03 -18.82 4.25
C ASP A 29 14.50 -20.06 5.01
N GLY A 30 13.72 -21.14 4.91
CA GLY A 30 13.95 -22.39 5.64
C GLY A 30 13.15 -22.54 6.93
N ASP A 31 12.45 -21.51 7.38
CA ASP A 31 11.52 -21.64 8.50
C ASP A 31 10.37 -22.60 8.15
N PRO A 32 9.90 -23.41 9.10
CA PRO A 32 8.69 -24.18 8.86
C PRO A 32 7.48 -23.26 8.75
N PRO A 33 6.59 -23.44 7.76
CA PRO A 33 5.38 -22.63 7.66
C PRO A 33 4.52 -22.81 8.91
N ARG A 34 4.06 -21.70 9.50
CA ARG A 34 3.14 -21.72 10.64
C ARG A 34 1.74 -22.16 10.15
N PRO A 35 1.17 -23.26 10.67
CA PRO A 35 -0.16 -23.70 10.25
C PRO A 35 -1.24 -22.65 10.52
N GLY A 36 -2.15 -22.44 9.57
CA GLY A 36 -3.26 -21.52 9.72
C GLY A 36 -2.90 -20.04 9.63
N THR A 37 -1.69 -19.73 9.12
CA THR A 37 -1.28 -18.33 8.86
C THR A 37 -1.28 -18.02 7.37
N LEU A 38 -1.41 -16.75 7.04
CA LEU A 38 -1.11 -16.19 5.73
C LEU A 38 0.40 -15.96 5.63
N PHE A 39 0.94 -16.13 4.42
CA PHE A 39 2.32 -15.78 4.09
C PHE A 39 2.29 -14.55 3.17
N VAL A 40 2.81 -13.44 3.66
CA VAL A 40 2.73 -12.13 3.01
C VAL A 40 4.06 -11.39 3.09
N SER A 41 4.30 -10.48 2.16
CA SER A 41 5.27 -9.39 2.35
C SER A 41 4.55 -8.13 2.82
N VAL A 42 5.31 -7.14 3.26
CA VAL A 42 4.88 -5.75 3.42
C VAL A 42 5.81 -4.91 2.57
N SER A 43 5.25 -4.28 1.53
CA SER A 43 6.08 -3.66 0.49
C SER A 43 5.48 -2.31 0.04
N PRO A 44 5.76 -1.21 0.77
CA PRO A 44 5.51 0.13 0.26
C PRO A 44 6.19 0.39 -1.07
N PHE A 45 5.69 1.35 -1.83
CA PHE A 45 6.30 1.73 -3.10
C PHE A 45 6.71 3.21 -3.09
N LEU A 46 7.92 3.46 -3.58
CA LEU A 46 8.40 4.77 -3.94
C LEU A 46 8.10 5.03 -5.42
N VAL A 47 7.46 6.15 -5.71
CA VAL A 47 7.27 6.62 -7.09
C VAL A 47 7.80 8.05 -7.19
N GLN A 48 8.82 8.22 -8.01
CA GLN A 48 9.38 9.53 -8.33
C GLN A 48 8.80 9.98 -9.67
N THR A 49 8.09 11.11 -9.67
CA THR A 49 7.59 11.78 -10.87
C THR A 49 8.47 12.97 -11.20
N PRO A 50 8.30 13.65 -12.33
CA PRO A 50 9.04 14.88 -12.62
C PRO A 50 8.86 16.00 -11.58
N SER A 51 7.76 15.99 -10.84
CA SER A 51 7.37 17.06 -9.90
C SER A 51 7.29 16.62 -8.45
N GLU A 52 7.14 15.34 -8.15
CA GLU A 52 6.83 14.83 -6.81
C GLU A 52 7.59 13.54 -6.47
N VAL A 53 7.77 13.32 -5.18
CA VAL A 53 8.27 12.07 -4.61
C VAL A 53 7.14 11.48 -3.76
N LEU A 54 6.56 10.40 -4.25
CA LEU A 54 5.38 9.77 -3.68
C LEU A 54 5.73 8.48 -2.95
N LEU A 55 5.06 8.23 -1.83
CA LEU A 55 5.00 6.90 -1.22
C LEU A 55 3.58 6.35 -1.33
N LEU A 56 3.45 5.10 -1.75
CA LEU A 56 2.21 4.34 -1.72
C LEU A 56 2.26 3.42 -0.52
N ASP A 57 1.50 3.75 0.51
CA ASP A 57 1.55 3.21 1.87
C ASP A 57 2.94 3.34 2.54
N THR A 58 3.07 2.99 3.81
CA THR A 58 4.28 3.22 4.60
C THR A 58 4.77 2.02 5.42
N GLY A 59 4.12 0.86 5.27
CA GLY A 59 4.52 -0.35 5.97
C GLY A 59 4.17 -0.38 7.46
N LEU A 60 4.82 -1.32 8.15
CA LEU A 60 4.57 -1.63 9.56
C LEU A 60 5.09 -0.54 10.52
N GLY A 61 6.12 0.20 10.13
CA GLY A 61 6.75 1.17 11.02
C GLY A 61 7.14 0.56 12.36
N GLU A 62 6.77 1.18 13.48
CA GLU A 62 7.09 0.71 14.82
C GLU A 62 6.39 -0.60 15.22
N TYR A 63 5.43 -1.07 14.43
CA TYR A 63 4.81 -2.40 14.59
C TYR A 63 5.66 -3.53 14.00
N ALA A 64 6.71 -3.18 13.22
CA ALA A 64 7.71 -4.14 12.78
C ALA A 64 8.62 -4.54 13.95
N THR A 65 8.85 -5.84 14.11
CA THR A 65 9.70 -6.34 15.19
C THR A 65 11.15 -5.87 15.02
N GLY A 66 11.61 -4.98 15.89
CA GLY A 66 13.04 -4.70 16.10
C GLY A 66 13.66 -3.55 15.35
N ARG A 67 13.04 -2.98 14.30
CA ARG A 67 13.66 -1.92 13.46
C ARG A 67 12.80 -0.67 13.24
N GLY A 68 11.52 -0.71 13.60
CA GLY A 68 10.64 0.44 13.43
C GLY A 68 10.58 0.94 11.97
N THR A 69 10.60 2.26 11.78
CA THR A 69 10.58 2.90 10.46
C THR A 69 11.89 2.77 9.68
N ASP A 70 12.96 2.19 10.27
CA ASP A 70 14.29 2.12 9.64
C ASP A 70 14.26 1.32 8.33
N PHE A 71 13.39 0.30 8.20
CA PHE A 71 13.26 -0.44 6.94
C PHE A 71 12.87 0.47 5.79
N LEU A 72 11.84 1.30 6.00
CA LEU A 72 11.35 2.22 4.99
C LEU A 72 12.38 3.31 4.67
N LEU A 73 13.02 3.87 5.70
CA LEU A 73 14.04 4.92 5.54
C LEU A 73 15.31 4.40 4.86
N ASP A 74 15.76 3.18 5.21
CA ASP A 74 16.89 2.52 4.54
C ASP A 74 16.56 2.24 3.06
N GLY A 75 15.33 1.80 2.76
CA GLY A 75 14.85 1.59 1.39
C GLY A 75 14.88 2.89 0.58
N LEU A 76 14.39 3.99 1.12
CA LEU A 76 14.46 5.31 0.49
C LEU A 76 15.91 5.75 0.25
N ALA A 77 16.77 5.63 1.28
CA ALA A 77 18.18 5.99 1.19
C ALA A 77 18.94 5.19 0.13
N HIS A 78 18.57 3.89 -0.05
CA HIS A 78 19.13 3.05 -1.12
C HIS A 78 18.86 3.64 -2.52
N HIS A 79 17.73 4.32 -2.70
CA HIS A 79 17.35 5.01 -3.94
C HIS A 79 17.72 6.51 -3.93
N GLY A 80 18.55 6.95 -2.98
CA GLY A 80 19.02 8.34 -2.90
C GLY A 80 17.95 9.34 -2.45
N VAL A 81 16.86 8.88 -1.88
CA VAL A 81 15.75 9.71 -1.40
C VAL A 81 15.85 9.89 0.12
N THR A 82 15.78 11.13 0.60
CA THR A 82 15.69 11.43 2.04
C THR A 82 14.22 11.53 2.46
N ARG A 83 13.94 11.39 3.76
CA ARG A 83 12.60 11.56 4.30
C ARG A 83 12.01 12.97 4.05
N GLU A 84 12.89 13.98 3.97
CA GLU A 84 12.51 15.37 3.69
C GLU A 84 12.14 15.61 2.23
N ALA A 85 12.57 14.71 1.32
CA ALA A 85 12.26 14.81 -0.10
C ALA A 85 10.88 14.25 -0.46
N VAL A 86 10.27 13.42 0.40
CA VAL A 86 8.93 12.88 0.17
C VAL A 86 7.90 14.03 0.23
N THR A 87 7.12 14.17 -0.84
CA THR A 87 6.12 15.25 -0.99
C THR A 87 4.71 14.78 -0.65
N LYS A 88 4.37 13.52 -0.96
CA LYS A 88 3.07 12.92 -0.63
C LYS A 88 3.21 11.48 -0.18
N VAL A 89 2.38 11.11 0.78
CA VAL A 89 2.11 9.74 1.19
C VAL A 89 0.67 9.43 0.83
N LEU A 90 0.46 8.50 -0.09
CA LEU A 90 -0.85 8.08 -0.58
C LEU A 90 -1.25 6.80 0.16
N LEU A 91 -2.19 6.91 1.10
CA LEU A 91 -2.61 5.80 1.95
C LEU A 91 -3.84 5.10 1.36
N SER A 92 -3.71 3.80 1.12
CA SER A 92 -4.85 2.99 0.67
C SER A 92 -5.90 2.88 1.78
N HIS A 93 -5.48 2.74 3.03
CA HIS A 93 -6.30 2.69 4.25
C HIS A 93 -5.39 2.81 5.50
N LEU A 94 -5.98 2.73 6.71
CA LEU A 94 -5.24 2.95 7.96
C LEU A 94 -5.03 1.68 8.81
N HIS A 95 -4.97 0.47 8.21
CA HIS A 95 -4.41 -0.67 8.92
C HIS A 95 -2.92 -0.40 9.23
N PHE A 96 -2.45 -0.91 10.36
CA PHE A 96 -1.11 -0.59 10.86
C PHE A 96 0.03 -1.10 9.95
N ASP A 97 -0.19 -2.12 9.15
CA ASP A 97 0.79 -2.64 8.18
C ASP A 97 0.84 -1.85 6.86
N HIS A 98 -0.04 -0.87 6.68
CA HIS A 98 -0.03 0.10 5.59
C HIS A 98 0.35 1.51 6.07
N ALA A 99 -0.11 1.89 7.24
CA ALA A 99 0.05 3.25 7.77
C ALA A 99 1.03 3.35 8.94
N GLY A 100 1.57 2.23 9.46
CA GLY A 100 2.41 2.22 10.64
C GLY A 100 3.67 3.08 10.54
N GLY A 101 4.23 3.20 9.34
CA GLY A 101 5.40 4.06 9.06
C GLY A 101 5.10 5.55 8.88
N CYS A 102 3.81 5.98 8.93
CA CYS A 102 3.46 7.40 8.84
C CYS A 102 4.08 8.23 9.97
N VAL A 103 4.25 7.63 11.13
CA VAL A 103 4.78 8.31 12.32
C VAL A 103 5.88 7.48 12.98
N ALA A 104 6.81 8.17 13.61
CA ALA A 104 7.85 7.59 14.47
C ALA A 104 7.79 8.22 15.86
N THR A 105 8.25 7.49 16.88
CA THR A 105 8.37 8.03 18.24
C THR A 105 9.66 8.81 18.37
N VAL A 106 9.53 10.10 18.64
CA VAL A 106 10.66 11.00 18.95
C VAL A 106 10.42 11.63 20.31
N MET A 107 11.30 11.40 21.27
CA MET A 107 11.15 11.91 22.65
C MET A 107 9.77 11.62 23.26
N ASP A 108 9.32 10.37 23.12
CA ASP A 108 8.04 9.85 23.61
C ASP A 108 6.77 10.42 22.90
N GLU A 109 6.93 11.20 21.84
CA GLU A 109 5.83 11.73 21.04
C GLU A 109 5.78 11.12 19.64
N ALA A 110 4.57 10.88 19.12
CA ALA A 110 4.38 10.52 17.73
C ALA A 110 4.63 11.74 16.84
N THR A 111 5.56 11.60 15.90
CA THR A 111 5.96 12.67 14.97
C THR A 111 5.87 12.13 13.54
N PRO A 112 5.39 12.91 12.56
CA PRO A 112 5.38 12.48 11.18
C PRO A 112 6.75 12.04 10.69
N THR A 113 6.82 10.87 10.06
CA THR A 113 8.08 10.33 9.53
C THR A 113 8.60 11.19 8.39
N PHE A 114 7.72 11.74 7.56
CA PHE A 114 8.05 12.57 6.39
C PHE A 114 7.60 14.01 6.65
N PRO A 115 8.51 14.89 7.10
CA PRO A 115 8.14 16.19 7.66
C PRO A 115 7.58 17.18 6.63
N ASN A 116 7.81 16.96 5.33
CA ASN A 116 7.35 17.84 4.26
C ASN A 116 6.21 17.23 3.43
N ALA A 117 5.75 16.01 3.77
CA ALA A 117 4.74 15.31 2.98
C ALA A 117 3.32 15.69 3.40
N GLU A 118 2.42 15.72 2.42
CA GLU A 118 0.98 15.58 2.64
C GLU A 118 0.62 14.09 2.76
N TYR A 119 -0.18 13.73 3.76
CA TYR A 119 -0.68 12.36 3.93
C TYR A 119 -2.14 12.30 3.51
N VAL A 120 -2.39 11.63 2.39
CA VAL A 120 -3.71 11.59 1.74
C VAL A 120 -4.44 10.29 2.07
N VAL A 121 -5.66 10.42 2.60
CA VAL A 121 -6.51 9.28 2.99
C VAL A 121 -7.99 9.62 2.83
N GLN A 122 -8.86 8.61 2.65
CA GLN A 122 -10.31 8.82 2.69
C GLN A 122 -10.76 9.29 4.08
N ALA A 123 -11.63 10.30 4.13
CA ALA A 123 -12.11 10.89 5.38
C ALA A 123 -12.76 9.86 6.31
N GLY A 124 -13.46 8.86 5.77
CA GLY A 124 -14.10 7.80 6.55
C GLY A 124 -13.12 6.90 7.31
N GLU A 125 -11.88 6.73 6.83
CA GLU A 125 -10.85 5.95 7.49
C GLU A 125 -10.46 6.53 8.87
N LEU A 126 -10.60 7.83 9.08
CA LEU A 126 -10.22 8.48 10.34
C LEU A 126 -11.05 8.00 11.54
N SER A 127 -12.23 7.45 11.31
CA SER A 127 -13.15 7.00 12.36
C SER A 127 -13.68 5.58 12.18
N ALA A 128 -13.28 4.88 11.10
CA ALA A 128 -13.71 3.52 10.84
C ALA A 128 -13.17 2.57 11.93
N PRO A 129 -14.01 1.76 12.59
CA PRO A 129 -13.52 0.78 13.55
C PRO A 129 -12.94 -0.43 12.83
N TYR A 130 -11.70 -0.78 13.15
CA TYR A 130 -11.03 -2.00 12.66
C TYR A 130 -11.19 -3.18 13.63
N GLY A 131 -11.38 -2.87 14.94
CA GLY A 131 -11.55 -3.89 15.99
C GLY A 131 -10.27 -4.61 16.38
N ASP A 132 -9.08 -4.04 16.09
CA ASP A 132 -7.78 -4.60 16.41
C ASP A 132 -6.74 -3.51 16.72
N LEU A 133 -5.44 -3.85 16.64
CA LEU A 133 -4.33 -2.90 16.87
C LEU A 133 -4.39 -1.68 15.95
N SER A 134 -5.05 -1.78 14.79
CA SER A 134 -5.16 -0.67 13.85
C SER A 134 -5.96 0.50 14.40
N ASP A 135 -6.90 0.28 15.32
CA ASP A 135 -7.64 1.39 15.96
C ASP A 135 -6.70 2.33 16.73
N ALA A 136 -5.83 1.76 17.57
CA ALA A 136 -4.86 2.56 18.33
C ALA A 136 -3.78 3.17 17.42
N ALA A 137 -3.35 2.44 16.39
CA ALA A 137 -2.41 2.93 15.39
C ALA A 137 -2.98 4.13 14.64
N ARG A 138 -4.22 4.01 14.11
CA ARG A 138 -4.93 5.07 13.43
C ARG A 138 -5.05 6.32 14.30
N ASP A 139 -5.54 6.18 15.54
CA ASP A 139 -5.76 7.33 16.43
C ASP A 139 -4.44 8.07 16.71
N ARG A 140 -3.35 7.33 16.88
CA ARG A 140 -2.00 7.90 17.05
C ARG A 140 -1.52 8.63 15.80
N ILE A 141 -1.67 8.01 14.62
CA ILE A 141 -1.27 8.56 13.32
C ILE A 141 -2.07 9.83 13.01
N VAL A 142 -3.41 9.73 13.06
CA VAL A 142 -4.30 10.86 12.77
C VAL A 142 -4.02 12.05 13.69
N THR A 143 -3.85 11.80 15.01
CA THR A 143 -3.54 12.85 15.97
C THR A 143 -2.23 13.56 15.64
N ALA A 144 -1.18 12.81 15.27
CA ALA A 144 0.11 13.40 14.97
C ALA A 144 0.09 14.19 13.66
N LEU A 145 -0.50 13.62 12.60
CA LEU A 145 -0.59 14.28 11.28
C LEU A 145 -1.47 15.51 11.29
N ASP A 146 -2.61 15.48 12.01
CA ASP A 146 -3.50 16.63 12.16
C ASP A 146 -2.83 17.77 12.94
N ARG A 147 -2.14 17.44 14.02
CA ARG A 147 -1.37 18.41 14.82
C ARG A 147 -0.34 19.17 13.99
N GLU A 148 0.34 18.49 13.07
CA GLU A 148 1.37 19.09 12.20
C GLU A 148 0.77 19.69 10.90
N GLY A 149 -0.55 19.56 10.69
CA GLY A 149 -1.23 20.10 9.50
C GLY A 149 -0.87 19.36 8.19
N GLN A 150 -0.46 18.11 8.29
CA GLN A 150 -0.03 17.28 7.15
C GLN A 150 -1.12 16.30 6.67
N LEU A 151 -2.22 16.16 7.41
CA LEU A 151 -3.33 15.26 7.06
C LEU A 151 -4.21 15.90 5.99
N VAL A 152 -4.34 15.24 4.85
CA VAL A 152 -5.21 15.61 3.75
C VAL A 152 -6.28 14.54 3.57
N THR A 153 -7.55 14.91 3.74
CA THR A 153 -8.67 13.98 3.56
C THR A 153 -9.36 14.19 2.22
N VAL A 154 -9.74 13.08 1.59
CA VAL A 154 -10.55 13.05 0.37
C VAL A 154 -11.84 12.27 0.61
N GLU A 155 -12.85 12.49 -0.24
CA GLU A 155 -14.13 11.76 -0.17
C GLU A 155 -14.47 11.16 -1.55
N GLY A 156 -14.79 9.86 -1.57
CA GLY A 156 -15.19 9.17 -2.80
C GLY A 156 -14.08 9.09 -3.83
N ASP A 157 -14.45 9.24 -5.11
CA ASP A 157 -13.53 9.21 -6.24
C ASP A 157 -13.13 10.62 -6.65
N GLY A 158 -11.90 10.80 -7.13
CA GLY A 158 -11.44 12.11 -7.59
C GLY A 158 -9.98 12.13 -8.04
N TRP A 159 -9.47 13.34 -8.20
CA TRP A 159 -8.12 13.63 -8.62
C TRP A 159 -7.43 14.52 -7.59
N LEU A 160 -6.20 14.17 -7.23
CA LEU A 160 -5.33 15.02 -6.39
C LEU A 160 -4.53 16.01 -7.25
N THR A 161 -4.07 15.52 -8.40
CA THR A 161 -3.35 16.28 -9.42
C THR A 161 -3.74 15.73 -10.79
N ASP A 162 -3.23 16.30 -11.88
CA ASP A 162 -3.45 15.78 -13.24
C ASP A 162 -2.85 14.36 -13.45
N GLU A 163 -1.98 13.93 -12.53
CA GLU A 163 -1.30 12.62 -12.60
C GLU A 163 -1.84 11.61 -11.57
N ILE A 164 -2.54 12.04 -10.52
CA ILE A 164 -2.92 11.18 -9.39
C ILE A 164 -4.45 11.15 -9.24
N GLU A 165 -5.03 10.01 -9.59
CA GLU A 165 -6.45 9.69 -9.38
C GLU A 165 -6.60 8.76 -8.18
N HIS A 166 -7.62 8.99 -7.35
CA HIS A 166 -8.03 8.10 -6.29
C HIS A 166 -9.45 7.61 -6.51
N ALA A 167 -9.75 6.37 -6.08
CA ALA A 167 -11.09 5.83 -6.13
C ALA A 167 -11.42 5.06 -4.84
N HIS A 168 -12.57 5.38 -4.25
CA HIS A 168 -13.09 4.73 -3.07
C HIS A 168 -13.58 3.32 -3.41
N THR A 169 -13.09 2.30 -2.71
CA THR A 169 -13.46 0.91 -2.98
C THR A 169 -14.40 0.32 -1.95
N GLY A 170 -14.27 0.69 -0.68
CA GLY A 170 -15.11 0.22 0.42
C GLY A 170 -15.10 -1.30 0.62
N GLY A 171 -14.10 -2.00 0.08
CA GLY A 171 -14.04 -3.46 0.09
C GLY A 171 -13.28 -4.02 1.28
N HIS A 172 -11.96 -3.82 1.32
CA HIS A 172 -11.08 -4.36 2.36
C HIS A 172 -11.31 -3.69 3.73
N SER A 173 -11.17 -2.38 3.80
CA SER A 173 -11.71 -1.58 4.89
C SER A 173 -12.94 -0.82 4.39
N ARG A 174 -13.69 -0.22 5.31
CA ARG A 174 -14.94 0.49 4.99
C ARG A 174 -14.75 1.62 4.00
N ASP A 175 -13.64 2.35 4.13
CA ASP A 175 -13.33 3.51 3.32
C ASP A 175 -11.98 3.36 2.59
N HIS A 176 -11.57 2.09 2.32
CA HIS A 176 -10.40 1.77 1.51
C HIS A 176 -10.46 2.45 0.14
N GLN A 177 -9.31 2.93 -0.36
CA GLN A 177 -9.14 3.50 -1.68
C GLN A 177 -7.98 2.86 -2.45
N LEU A 178 -8.02 3.04 -3.76
CA LEU A 178 -6.94 2.72 -4.67
C LEU A 178 -6.40 3.98 -5.34
N PHE A 179 -5.24 3.87 -5.97
CA PHE A 179 -4.64 4.96 -6.73
C PHE A 179 -4.30 4.52 -8.16
N ARG A 180 -4.52 5.44 -9.12
CA ARG A 180 -4.02 5.37 -10.47
C ARG A 180 -3.05 6.52 -10.68
N LEU A 181 -1.82 6.21 -11.07
CA LEU A 181 -0.80 7.21 -11.37
C LEU A 181 -0.59 7.25 -12.89
N HIS A 182 -0.89 8.38 -13.50
CA HIS A 182 -0.91 8.55 -14.96
C HIS A 182 0.38 9.22 -15.45
N THR A 183 1.04 8.64 -16.43
CA THR A 183 2.26 9.18 -17.03
C THR A 183 2.34 8.88 -18.53
N ALA A 184 2.53 9.89 -19.38
CA ALA A 184 2.83 9.74 -20.81
C ALA A 184 2.02 8.63 -21.54
N GLY A 185 0.72 8.56 -21.29
CA GLY A 185 -0.20 7.56 -21.88
C GLY A 185 -0.12 6.17 -21.25
N ARG A 186 0.51 6.04 -20.07
CA ARG A 186 0.60 4.81 -19.27
C ARG A 186 0.01 5.05 -17.89
N THR A 187 -0.39 3.97 -17.20
CA THR A 187 -0.95 4.05 -15.86
C THR A 187 -0.31 3.00 -14.96
N VAL A 188 0.02 3.41 -13.74
CA VAL A 188 0.38 2.52 -12.63
C VAL A 188 -0.85 2.34 -11.75
N LEU A 189 -1.22 1.10 -11.48
CA LEU A 189 -2.35 0.75 -10.63
C LEU A 189 -1.86 0.26 -9.27
N PHE A 190 -2.23 0.97 -8.22
CA PHE A 190 -2.01 0.56 -6.85
C PHE A 190 -3.36 0.26 -6.19
N GLY A 191 -3.67 -1.02 -6.07
CA GLY A 191 -4.96 -1.50 -5.54
C GLY A 191 -4.98 -1.66 -4.03
N GLY A 192 -3.86 -1.42 -3.31
CA GLY A 192 -3.78 -1.75 -1.89
C GLY A 192 -4.27 -3.18 -1.64
N ASP A 193 -5.10 -3.37 -0.63
CA ASP A 193 -5.58 -4.70 -0.22
C ASP A 193 -6.78 -5.24 -1.01
N VAL A 194 -7.33 -4.48 -1.94
CA VAL A 194 -8.28 -5.07 -2.90
C VAL A 194 -7.58 -5.87 -4.00
N LEU A 195 -6.29 -5.58 -4.30
CA LEU A 195 -5.46 -6.35 -5.25
C LEU A 195 -4.03 -6.60 -4.69
N PRO A 196 -3.90 -7.26 -3.52
CA PRO A 196 -2.62 -7.32 -2.80
C PRO A 196 -1.59 -8.28 -3.40
N THR A 197 -2.02 -9.27 -4.21
CA THR A 197 -1.12 -10.30 -4.76
C THR A 197 -1.50 -10.73 -6.17
N PRO A 198 -0.54 -11.18 -7.02
CA PRO A 198 -0.82 -11.71 -8.35
C PRO A 198 -1.78 -12.91 -8.36
N GLY A 199 -1.71 -13.75 -7.33
CA GLY A 199 -2.59 -14.93 -7.20
C GLY A 199 -4.06 -14.58 -7.10
N GLN A 200 -4.39 -13.35 -6.70
CA GLN A 200 -5.77 -12.89 -6.60
C GLN A 200 -6.34 -12.33 -7.92
N VAL A 201 -5.49 -12.04 -8.91
CA VAL A 201 -5.92 -11.66 -10.27
C VAL A 201 -6.74 -12.78 -10.92
N THR A 202 -6.32 -14.04 -10.71
CA THR A 202 -6.87 -15.21 -11.39
C THR A 202 -7.88 -15.99 -10.57
N ARG A 203 -7.98 -15.72 -9.26
CA ARG A 203 -8.83 -16.47 -8.35
C ARG A 203 -10.01 -15.64 -7.87
N ARG A 204 -11.20 -16.23 -7.89
CA ARG A 204 -12.33 -15.67 -7.17
C ARG A 204 -12.14 -15.94 -5.68
N PHE A 205 -11.71 -14.93 -4.96
CA PHE A 205 -11.38 -15.02 -3.55
C PHE A 205 -12.07 -13.87 -2.80
N GLN A 206 -12.71 -14.19 -1.67
CA GLN A 206 -13.23 -13.22 -0.72
C GLN A 206 -12.57 -13.51 0.61
N ALA A 207 -11.82 -12.54 1.12
CA ALA A 207 -11.17 -12.69 2.40
C ALA A 207 -12.19 -12.53 3.54
N LYS A 208 -12.06 -13.34 4.59
CA LYS A 208 -12.93 -13.23 5.76
C LYS A 208 -12.65 -11.98 6.60
N TYR A 209 -11.52 -11.35 6.38
CA TYR A 209 -11.09 -10.13 7.04
C TYR A 209 -11.49 -8.86 6.27
N ASP A 210 -12.01 -8.99 5.05
CA ASP A 210 -12.54 -7.85 4.31
C ASP A 210 -13.82 -7.33 4.96
N HIS A 211 -13.99 -6.01 5.00
CA HIS A 211 -15.24 -5.36 5.41
C HIS A 211 -16.41 -5.81 4.51
N ASP A 212 -16.19 -5.77 3.20
CA ASP A 212 -17.09 -6.30 2.17
C ASP A 212 -16.28 -7.10 1.14
N GLY A 213 -16.21 -8.42 1.35
CA GLY A 213 -15.49 -9.32 0.44
C GLY A 213 -16.06 -9.38 -0.97
N ALA A 214 -17.36 -9.07 -1.17
CA ALA A 214 -17.97 -9.02 -2.49
C ALA A 214 -17.53 -7.75 -3.24
N ALA A 215 -17.49 -6.61 -2.56
CA ALA A 215 -16.97 -5.36 -3.11
C ALA A 215 -15.48 -5.49 -3.44
N SER A 216 -14.65 -6.05 -2.53
CA SER A 216 -13.22 -6.33 -2.80
C SER A 216 -13.03 -7.19 -4.05
N GLN A 217 -13.82 -8.25 -4.19
CA GLN A 217 -13.75 -9.12 -5.37
C GLN A 217 -14.18 -8.41 -6.66
N ALA A 218 -15.21 -7.57 -6.60
CA ALA A 218 -15.69 -6.79 -7.75
C ALA A 218 -14.61 -5.81 -8.23
N TRP A 219 -14.03 -5.03 -7.31
CA TRP A 219 -12.93 -4.12 -7.61
C TRP A 219 -11.70 -4.83 -8.16
N ARG A 220 -11.31 -5.94 -7.57
CA ARG A 220 -10.19 -6.77 -8.05
C ARG A 220 -10.40 -7.22 -9.48
N THR A 221 -11.61 -7.67 -9.81
CA THR A 221 -11.95 -8.10 -11.16
C THR A 221 -11.89 -6.94 -12.14
N GLN A 222 -12.39 -5.77 -11.74
CA GLN A 222 -12.36 -4.56 -12.55
C GLN A 222 -10.92 -4.11 -12.79
N LEU A 223 -10.10 -3.98 -11.73
CA LEU A 223 -8.70 -3.55 -11.84
C LEU A 223 -7.86 -4.49 -12.71
N ALA A 224 -8.07 -5.80 -12.54
CA ALA A 224 -7.35 -6.79 -13.34
C ALA A 224 -7.70 -6.69 -14.84
N ARG A 225 -8.96 -6.41 -15.18
CA ARG A 225 -9.38 -6.15 -16.56
C ARG A 225 -8.85 -4.82 -17.07
N GLU A 226 -8.96 -3.77 -16.28
CA GLU A 226 -8.43 -2.44 -16.62
C GLU A 226 -6.93 -2.52 -16.92
N ALA A 227 -6.16 -3.24 -16.06
CA ALA A 227 -4.74 -3.45 -16.27
C ALA A 227 -4.43 -4.19 -17.57
N ALA A 228 -5.19 -5.26 -17.87
CA ALA A 228 -5.00 -6.06 -19.07
C ALA A 228 -5.35 -5.27 -20.33
N ASP A 229 -6.50 -4.59 -20.34
CA ASP A 229 -6.99 -3.86 -21.51
C ASP A 229 -6.14 -2.62 -21.83
N GLY A 230 -5.60 -1.96 -20.78
CA GLY A 230 -4.78 -0.76 -20.91
C GLY A 230 -3.26 -1.03 -20.95
N GLY A 231 -2.81 -2.26 -20.74
CA GLY A 231 -1.38 -2.57 -20.56
C GLY A 231 -0.76 -1.83 -19.39
N HIS A 232 -1.53 -1.68 -18.30
CA HIS A 232 -1.12 -0.94 -17.11
C HIS A 232 -0.24 -1.77 -16.19
N LEU A 233 0.70 -1.10 -15.49
CA LEU A 233 1.53 -1.73 -14.48
C LEU A 233 0.74 -1.87 -13.17
N ALA A 234 0.54 -3.09 -12.69
CA ALA A 234 -0.07 -3.36 -11.39
C ALA A 234 1.01 -3.57 -10.32
N LEU A 235 0.81 -2.97 -9.14
CA LEU A 235 1.65 -3.12 -7.96
C LEU A 235 0.96 -4.03 -6.94
N PHE A 236 1.74 -4.92 -6.27
CA PHE A 236 1.23 -5.96 -5.38
C PHE A 236 1.88 -5.86 -4.00
N TYR A 237 1.21 -5.20 -3.07
CA TYR A 237 1.73 -4.85 -1.76
C TYR A 237 2.13 -6.05 -0.88
N HIS A 238 1.32 -7.11 -0.90
CA HIS A 238 1.50 -8.30 -0.06
C HIS A 238 2.10 -9.50 -0.77
N SER A 239 2.59 -9.33 -2.00
CA SER A 239 3.23 -10.42 -2.73
C SER A 239 4.62 -10.72 -2.20
N THR A 240 4.92 -12.00 -2.00
CA THR A 240 6.25 -12.46 -1.55
C THR A 240 7.27 -12.63 -2.67
N ASP A 241 6.81 -12.67 -3.92
CA ASP A 241 7.65 -13.04 -5.08
C ASP A 241 7.55 -12.04 -6.23
N THR A 242 6.36 -11.47 -6.48
CA THR A 242 6.10 -10.59 -7.62
C THR A 242 5.47 -9.31 -7.12
N LEU A 243 6.27 -8.26 -6.94
CA LEU A 243 5.82 -6.97 -6.40
C LEU A 243 5.17 -6.08 -7.46
N ALA A 244 5.47 -6.30 -8.74
CA ALA A 244 4.85 -5.60 -9.86
C ALA A 244 4.73 -6.50 -11.09
N GLY A 245 3.78 -6.21 -11.97
CA GLY A 245 3.61 -6.96 -13.21
C GLY A 245 2.57 -6.37 -14.13
N PHE A 246 2.65 -6.79 -15.41
CA PHE A 246 1.62 -6.57 -16.40
C PHE A 246 0.61 -7.72 -16.36
N ILE A 247 -0.66 -7.39 -16.59
CA ILE A 247 -1.73 -8.38 -16.62
C ILE A 247 -2.14 -8.57 -18.08
N ASP A 248 -2.06 -9.81 -18.58
CA ASP A 248 -2.44 -10.19 -19.92
C ASP A 248 -3.71 -11.04 -19.91
N ASP A 249 -4.58 -10.86 -20.92
CA ASP A 249 -5.70 -11.76 -21.19
C ASP A 249 -5.28 -12.84 -22.23
N ALA A 250 -4.65 -13.90 -21.72
CA ALA A 250 -4.24 -15.03 -22.53
C ALA A 250 -5.42 -16.03 -22.74
N SER A 251 -5.28 -16.93 -23.70
CA SER A 251 -6.31 -17.92 -24.08
C SER A 251 -6.81 -18.84 -22.94
N GLY A 252 -6.27 -18.74 -21.75
CA GLY A 252 -6.70 -19.46 -20.55
C GLY A 252 -7.15 -18.57 -19.39
N GLY A 253 -7.31 -17.26 -19.61
CA GLY A 253 -7.67 -16.24 -18.64
C GLY A 253 -6.53 -15.27 -18.31
N LEU A 254 -6.75 -14.38 -17.35
CA LEU A 254 -5.77 -13.39 -16.95
C LEU A 254 -4.50 -14.03 -16.36
N ARG A 255 -3.35 -13.49 -16.73
CA ARG A 255 -2.03 -13.87 -16.21
C ARG A 255 -1.22 -12.64 -15.84
N VAL A 256 -0.34 -12.77 -14.87
CA VAL A 256 0.61 -11.72 -14.48
C VAL A 256 1.98 -12.06 -15.03
N GLU A 257 2.54 -11.16 -15.82
CA GLU A 257 3.95 -11.17 -16.22
C GLU A 257 4.71 -10.28 -15.24
N ALA A 258 5.58 -10.91 -14.41
CA ALA A 258 6.32 -10.22 -13.36
C ALA A 258 7.37 -9.26 -13.95
N VAL A 259 7.51 -8.08 -13.35
CA VAL A 259 8.59 -7.15 -13.63
C VAL A 259 9.31 -6.75 -12.34
N ALA A 260 10.61 -6.44 -12.44
CA ALA A 260 11.39 -5.96 -11.31
C ALA A 260 11.17 -4.45 -11.10
N VAL A 261 10.91 -4.06 -9.87
CA VAL A 261 10.71 -2.66 -9.44
C VAL A 261 11.58 -2.32 -8.23
#